data_8a7ef48524a613c4f8c105b1956a55d3
#
_entry.id   8a7ef48524a613c4f8c105b1956a55d3
#
_cell.length_a   1.000
_cell.length_b   1.000
_cell.length_c   1.000
_cell.angle_alpha   90.00
_cell.angle_beta   90.00
_cell.angle_gamma   90.00
#
_symmetry.space_group_name_H-M   'P 1'
#
loop_
_entity.id
_entity.type
_entity.pdbx_description
1 polymer ?
#
loop_
_entity_poly.entity_id
_entity_poly.type
_entity_poly.pdbx_seq_one_letter_code
_entity_poly.pdbx_strand_id
1 'polypeptide(L)'
;TVVRLRRFGRASHTPAARPPRPSLLMAAAAPAASGIKGIVRQVIGPVLDVEFPAGKLPKIFNALRIEAKNSAGQTVALTAEVQQLLGDHRVRAVAMSSTDGLVRGMEALDTGAPISVPVGEATLGRIFNVLGEPVDEQGPVQTSLTSPIHREAPKLTDLETKPKVFETGIKVIDLLAPYRQGGKVGLFGGAGVGK
;
A
#
# COMPACT_ATOMS: atom_id res chain seq x y z
N THR A 1 27.77 19.07 -1.88
CA THR A 1 28.92 18.34 -1.28
C THR A 1 28.55 16.86 -1.27
N VAL A 2 29.21 16.08 -2.15
CA VAL A 2 29.00 14.63 -2.29
C VAL A 2 29.88 13.95 -1.24
N VAL A 3 29.26 13.28 -0.27
CA VAL A 3 29.97 12.45 0.72
C VAL A 3 30.13 11.04 0.15
N ARG A 4 31.35 10.69 -0.21
CA ARG A 4 31.77 9.38 -0.70
C ARG A 4 32.02 8.47 0.52
N LEU A 5 31.07 7.58 0.85
CA LEU A 5 31.26 6.56 1.89
C LEU A 5 32.32 5.54 1.44
N ARG A 6 33.43 5.48 2.17
CA ARG A 6 34.45 4.44 2.02
C ARG A 6 33.89 3.09 2.51
N ARG A 7 34.09 2.07 1.70
CA ARG A 7 33.84 0.67 2.09
C ARG A 7 34.76 0.29 3.26
N PHE A 8 34.18 0.03 4.41
CA PHE A 8 34.84 -0.71 5.48
C PHE A 8 34.79 -2.20 5.17
N GLY A 9 35.91 -2.90 5.41
CA GLY A 9 36.10 -4.29 5.06
C GLY A 9 35.05 -5.23 5.70
N ARG A 10 34.63 -6.19 4.90
CA ARG A 10 33.70 -7.27 5.26
C ARG A 10 34.35 -8.16 6.34
N ALA A 11 33.91 -8.07 7.57
CA ALA A 11 34.00 -9.20 8.49
C ALA A 11 32.95 -10.24 8.05
N SER A 12 33.39 -11.43 7.69
CA SER A 12 32.54 -12.56 7.29
C SER A 12 31.80 -13.10 8.51
N HIS A 13 30.71 -12.45 8.91
CA HIS A 13 29.70 -13.09 9.75
C HIS A 13 28.74 -13.82 8.82
N THR A 14 28.84 -15.14 8.76
CA THR A 14 27.83 -16.01 8.21
C THR A 14 26.58 -15.85 9.06
N PRO A 15 25.48 -15.24 8.55
CA PRO A 15 24.25 -15.16 9.32
C PRO A 15 23.69 -16.58 9.50
N ALA A 16 23.44 -16.97 10.73
CA ALA A 16 22.74 -18.21 11.04
C ALA A 16 21.44 -18.26 10.21
N ALA A 17 21.22 -19.38 9.52
CA ALA A 17 20.07 -19.60 8.67
C ALA A 17 18.78 -19.27 9.44
N ARG A 18 18.05 -18.29 8.95
CA ARG A 18 16.74 -17.91 9.46
C ARG A 18 15.81 -19.10 9.29
N PRO A 19 15.09 -19.56 10.34
CA PRO A 19 14.13 -20.62 10.15
C PRO A 19 13.09 -20.20 9.10
N PRO A 20 12.62 -21.12 8.25
CA PRO A 20 11.64 -20.79 7.24
C PRO A 20 10.39 -20.22 7.92
N ARG A 21 10.03 -18.99 7.56
CA ARG A 21 8.76 -18.39 7.95
C ARG A 21 7.65 -19.27 7.36
N PRO A 22 6.59 -19.59 8.14
CA PRO A 22 5.44 -20.27 7.56
C PRO A 22 4.94 -19.42 6.38
N SER A 23 4.88 -20.03 5.22
CA SER A 23 4.47 -19.41 3.96
C SER A 23 2.96 -19.14 3.97
N LEU A 24 2.55 -18.06 4.60
CA LEU A 24 1.22 -17.47 4.42
C LEU A 24 1.20 -16.47 3.24
N LEU A 25 2.14 -16.62 2.31
CA LEU A 25 2.10 -15.96 1.02
C LEU A 25 1.22 -16.79 0.08
N MET A 26 -0.09 -16.64 0.21
CA MET A 26 -0.97 -17.02 -0.88
C MET A 26 -0.64 -16.11 -2.07
N ALA A 27 -0.23 -16.74 -3.18
CA ALA A 27 -0.24 -16.07 -4.46
C ALA A 27 -1.70 -15.65 -4.73
N ALA A 28 -2.03 -14.42 -4.41
CA ALA A 28 -3.29 -13.85 -4.82
C ALA A 28 -3.18 -13.64 -6.33
N ALA A 29 -3.82 -14.51 -7.10
CA ALA A 29 -4.12 -14.22 -8.49
C ALA A 29 -4.75 -12.82 -8.54
N ALA A 30 -4.36 -12.01 -9.52
CA ALA A 30 -5.01 -10.72 -9.73
C ALA A 30 -6.51 -10.94 -9.72
N PRO A 31 -7.28 -10.25 -8.86
CA PRO A 31 -8.71 -10.51 -8.72
C PRO A 31 -9.35 -10.31 -10.08
N ALA A 32 -10.07 -11.33 -10.55
CA ALA A 32 -10.92 -11.19 -11.70
C ALA A 32 -11.90 -10.05 -11.37
N ALA A 33 -11.86 -8.97 -12.16
CA ALA A 33 -12.76 -7.84 -11.97
C ALA A 33 -14.18 -8.40 -11.83
N SER A 34 -14.91 -7.98 -10.81
CA SER A 34 -16.32 -8.43 -10.61
C SER A 34 -17.19 -8.05 -11.80
N GLY A 35 -16.71 -7.14 -12.64
CA GLY A 35 -17.40 -6.65 -13.82
C GLY A 35 -18.62 -5.79 -13.51
N ILE A 36 -18.87 -5.49 -12.24
CA ILE A 36 -20.00 -4.68 -11.81
C ILE A 36 -19.65 -3.22 -12.04
N LYS A 37 -20.45 -2.56 -12.88
CA LYS A 37 -20.32 -1.16 -13.20
C LYS A 37 -21.24 -0.30 -12.35
N GLY A 38 -20.68 0.73 -11.75
CA GLY A 38 -21.41 1.83 -11.11
C GLY A 38 -21.25 3.12 -11.93
N ILE A 39 -21.99 4.14 -11.54
CA ILE A 39 -21.97 5.46 -12.16
C ILE A 39 -21.60 6.51 -11.10
N VAL A 40 -20.63 7.34 -11.40
CA VAL A 40 -20.23 8.47 -10.55
C VAL A 40 -21.39 9.47 -10.50
N ARG A 41 -21.94 9.70 -9.31
CA ARG A 41 -23.05 10.64 -9.06
C ARG A 41 -22.60 11.96 -8.51
N GLN A 42 -21.54 11.95 -7.71
CA GLN A 42 -21.00 13.16 -7.07
C GLN A 42 -19.48 13.08 -6.95
N VAL A 43 -18.83 14.23 -7.10
CA VAL A 43 -17.40 14.43 -6.90
C VAL A 43 -17.22 15.61 -5.95
N ILE A 44 -16.55 15.39 -4.81
CA ILE A 44 -16.29 16.41 -3.79
C ILE A 44 -14.81 16.33 -3.43
N GLY A 45 -13.97 17.08 -4.16
CA GLY A 45 -12.52 16.93 -4.01
C GLY A 45 -12.09 15.48 -4.25
N PRO A 46 -11.39 14.83 -3.30
CA PRO A 46 -10.98 13.42 -3.46
C PRO A 46 -12.10 12.40 -3.17
N VAL A 47 -13.28 12.84 -2.75
CA VAL A 47 -14.39 11.96 -2.38
C VAL A 47 -15.36 11.80 -3.54
N LEU A 48 -15.75 10.57 -3.82
CA LEU A 48 -16.66 10.18 -4.90
C LEU A 48 -17.86 9.45 -4.33
N ASP A 49 -19.06 9.81 -4.76
CA ASP A 49 -20.24 9.00 -4.52
C ASP A 49 -20.62 8.28 -5.83
N VAL A 50 -20.64 6.96 -5.76
CA VAL A 50 -20.88 6.08 -6.91
C VAL A 50 -22.12 5.25 -6.65
N GLU A 51 -23.03 5.21 -7.61
CA GLU A 51 -24.26 4.42 -7.57
C GLU A 51 -24.09 3.13 -8.35
N PHE A 52 -24.51 2.03 -7.75
CA PHE A 52 -24.44 0.71 -8.32
C PHE A 52 -25.84 0.11 -8.53
N PRO A 53 -26.00 -0.90 -9.41
CA PRO A 53 -27.25 -1.61 -9.55
C PRO A 53 -27.71 -2.24 -8.23
N ALA A 54 -29.03 -2.34 -8.04
CA ALA A 54 -29.63 -2.94 -6.84
C ALA A 54 -29.06 -4.34 -6.56
N GLY A 55 -28.69 -4.58 -5.31
CA GLY A 55 -28.14 -5.87 -4.86
C GLY A 55 -26.71 -6.18 -5.30
N LYS A 56 -26.03 -5.23 -5.96
CA LYS A 56 -24.65 -5.40 -6.47
C LYS A 56 -23.69 -4.35 -5.92
N LEU A 57 -23.82 -4.01 -4.64
CA LEU A 57 -22.90 -3.07 -4.00
C LEU A 57 -21.52 -3.69 -3.79
N PRO A 58 -20.43 -2.95 -4.07
CA PRO A 58 -19.09 -3.36 -3.72
C PRO A 58 -18.94 -3.44 -2.20
N LYS A 59 -18.01 -4.26 -1.75
CA LYS A 59 -17.63 -4.33 -0.32
C LYS A 59 -16.80 -3.10 0.07
N ILE A 60 -16.82 -2.76 1.35
CA ILE A 60 -15.90 -1.78 1.91
C ILE A 60 -14.46 -2.25 1.63
N PHE A 61 -13.59 -1.30 1.29
CA PHE A 61 -12.20 -1.47 0.84
C PHE A 61 -12.03 -2.05 -0.57
N ASN A 62 -13.09 -2.38 -1.30
CA ASN A 62 -12.92 -2.72 -2.70
C ASN A 62 -12.35 -1.53 -3.48
N ALA A 63 -11.48 -1.83 -4.45
CA ALA A 63 -10.97 -0.86 -5.40
C ALA A 63 -11.98 -0.64 -6.54
N LEU A 64 -12.27 0.60 -6.84
CA LEU A 64 -13.04 1.02 -8.00
C LEU A 64 -12.10 1.60 -9.05
N ARG A 65 -12.19 1.13 -10.29
CA ARG A 65 -11.42 1.65 -11.41
C ARG A 65 -12.30 2.52 -12.29
N ILE A 66 -11.86 3.74 -12.56
CA ILE A 66 -12.54 4.69 -13.43
C ILE A 66 -11.61 4.98 -14.58
N GLU A 67 -12.01 4.56 -15.78
CA GLU A 67 -11.28 4.85 -17.03
C GLU A 67 -12.27 5.43 -18.01
N ALA A 68 -12.20 6.73 -18.25
CA ALA A 68 -13.12 7.42 -19.13
C ALA A 68 -12.41 8.57 -19.86
N LYS A 69 -12.95 8.97 -20.99
CA LYS A 69 -12.55 10.21 -21.65
C LYS A 69 -13.47 11.34 -21.18
N ASN A 70 -12.89 12.44 -20.74
CA ASN A 70 -13.66 13.63 -20.42
C ASN A 70 -14.13 14.34 -21.71
N SER A 71 -14.97 15.35 -21.55
CA SER A 71 -15.49 16.16 -22.67
C SER A 71 -14.39 16.88 -23.48
N ALA A 72 -13.21 17.07 -22.91
CA ALA A 72 -12.04 17.62 -23.57
C ALA A 72 -11.18 16.56 -24.30
N GLY A 73 -11.61 15.28 -24.33
CA GLY A 73 -10.89 14.19 -24.98
C GLY A 73 -9.71 13.62 -24.18
N GLN A 74 -9.45 14.10 -22.97
CA GLN A 74 -8.39 13.58 -22.10
C GLN A 74 -8.84 12.30 -21.44
N THR A 75 -7.96 11.31 -21.36
CA THR A 75 -8.22 10.07 -20.63
C THR A 75 -8.02 10.30 -19.14
N VAL A 76 -9.06 10.06 -18.35
CA VAL A 76 -9.01 10.02 -16.89
C VAL A 76 -8.88 8.56 -16.50
N ALA A 77 -7.78 8.22 -15.81
CA ALA A 77 -7.56 6.91 -15.23
C ALA A 77 -7.36 7.09 -13.72
N LEU A 78 -8.30 6.60 -12.94
CA LEU A 78 -8.33 6.80 -11.49
C LEU A 78 -8.70 5.52 -10.77
N THR A 79 -8.00 5.21 -9.70
CA THR A 79 -8.40 4.19 -8.73
C THR A 79 -8.94 4.87 -7.47
N ALA A 80 -10.09 4.42 -7.00
CA ALA A 80 -10.69 4.88 -5.74
C ALA A 80 -10.99 3.67 -4.85
N GLU A 81 -10.99 3.88 -3.55
CA GLU A 81 -11.30 2.84 -2.57
C GLU A 81 -12.64 3.12 -1.89
N VAL A 82 -13.50 2.11 -1.81
CA VAL A 82 -14.78 2.20 -1.12
C VAL A 82 -14.56 2.31 0.38
N GLN A 83 -15.05 3.40 0.98
CA GLN A 83 -14.91 3.66 2.41
C GLN A 83 -16.23 3.49 3.18
N GLN A 84 -17.36 3.74 2.53
CA GLN A 84 -18.65 3.75 3.20
C GLN A 84 -19.79 3.36 2.26
N LEU A 85 -20.76 2.67 2.81
CA LEU A 85 -22.06 2.41 2.16
C LEU A 85 -23.04 3.49 2.62
N LEU A 86 -23.64 4.23 1.67
CA LEU A 86 -24.51 5.37 1.97
C LEU A 86 -26.00 5.00 2.04
N GLY A 87 -26.36 3.80 1.64
CA GLY A 87 -27.75 3.46 1.32
C GLY A 87 -28.12 3.80 -0.13
N ASP A 88 -29.35 3.53 -0.53
CA ASP A 88 -29.89 3.82 -1.87
C ASP A 88 -28.96 3.39 -3.02
N HIS A 89 -28.34 2.22 -2.87
CA HIS A 89 -27.40 1.65 -3.84
C HIS A 89 -26.15 2.50 -4.08
N ARG A 90 -25.79 3.40 -3.17
CA ARG A 90 -24.64 4.28 -3.27
C ARG A 90 -23.54 3.90 -2.31
N VAL A 91 -22.33 4.08 -2.78
CA VAL A 91 -21.12 3.95 -1.98
C VAL A 91 -20.32 5.25 -2.04
N ARG A 92 -19.62 5.55 -0.96
CA ARG A 92 -18.62 6.62 -0.90
C ARG A 92 -17.25 6.02 -1.03
N ALA A 93 -16.48 6.55 -1.97
CA ALA A 93 -15.11 6.12 -2.24
C ALA A 93 -14.15 7.30 -2.17
N VAL A 94 -12.90 7.04 -1.88
CA VAL A 94 -11.82 8.03 -1.85
C VAL A 94 -10.85 7.75 -2.99
N ALA A 95 -10.59 8.77 -3.78
CA ALA A 95 -9.65 8.72 -4.89
C ALA A 95 -8.21 8.61 -4.39
N MET A 96 -7.39 7.75 -5.01
CA MET A 96 -5.98 7.56 -4.70
C MET A 96 -5.05 8.50 -5.47
N SER A 97 -5.59 9.25 -6.43
CA SER A 97 -4.87 10.28 -7.21
C SER A 97 -5.79 11.47 -7.46
N SER A 98 -5.32 12.47 -8.24
CA SER A 98 -6.13 13.64 -8.56
C SER A 98 -7.45 13.25 -9.24
N THR A 99 -8.51 13.97 -8.88
CA THR A 99 -9.84 13.84 -9.48
C THR A 99 -10.06 14.83 -10.63
N ASP A 100 -9.02 15.51 -11.09
CA ASP A 100 -9.09 16.46 -12.18
C ASP A 100 -9.63 15.82 -13.44
N GLY A 101 -10.61 16.46 -14.06
CA GLY A 101 -11.27 15.94 -15.25
C GLY A 101 -12.32 14.86 -15.01
N LEU A 102 -12.55 14.43 -13.77
CA LEU A 102 -13.62 13.51 -13.42
C LEU A 102 -14.97 14.26 -13.44
N VAL A 103 -15.94 13.71 -14.13
CA VAL A 103 -17.30 14.28 -14.20
C VAL A 103 -18.37 13.26 -13.80
N ARG A 104 -19.51 13.77 -13.39
CA ARG A 104 -20.69 12.94 -13.14
C ARG A 104 -21.10 12.17 -14.40
N GLY A 105 -21.56 10.94 -14.21
CA GLY A 105 -21.97 10.06 -15.31
C GLY A 105 -20.87 9.12 -15.80
N MET A 106 -19.61 9.29 -15.39
CA MET A 106 -18.53 8.35 -15.73
C MET A 106 -18.76 7.00 -15.07
N GLU A 107 -18.36 5.94 -15.76
CA GLU A 107 -18.45 4.56 -15.24
C GLU A 107 -17.33 4.29 -14.23
N ALA A 108 -17.67 3.61 -13.15
CA ALA A 108 -16.73 3.08 -12.17
C ALA A 108 -16.88 1.56 -12.10
N LEU A 109 -15.81 0.85 -12.36
CA LEU A 109 -15.78 -0.62 -12.34
C LEU A 109 -15.33 -1.12 -10.98
N ASP A 110 -16.14 -1.94 -10.31
CA ASP A 110 -15.71 -2.67 -9.11
C ASP A 110 -14.75 -3.79 -9.50
N THR A 111 -13.55 -3.77 -8.93
CA THR A 111 -12.55 -4.83 -9.14
C THR A 111 -12.85 -6.11 -8.36
N GLY A 112 -13.79 -6.07 -7.41
CA GLY A 112 -14.17 -7.19 -6.55
C GLY A 112 -13.17 -7.48 -5.43
N ALA A 113 -12.10 -6.70 -5.31
CA ALA A 113 -11.05 -6.88 -4.32
C ALA A 113 -10.45 -5.53 -3.85
N PRO A 114 -9.78 -5.49 -2.70
CA PRO A 114 -9.05 -4.31 -2.24
C PRO A 114 -7.82 -4.04 -3.12
N ILE A 115 -7.32 -2.81 -3.02
CA ILE A 115 -6.04 -2.43 -3.64
C ILE A 115 -4.96 -3.39 -3.16
N SER A 116 -4.22 -3.96 -4.11
CA SER A 116 -3.14 -4.90 -3.84
C SER A 116 -1.83 -4.38 -4.42
N VAL A 117 -0.75 -4.56 -3.68
CA VAL A 117 0.58 -4.07 -4.03
C VAL A 117 1.57 -5.22 -4.20
N PRO A 118 2.61 -5.08 -5.03
CA PRO A 118 3.65 -6.09 -5.15
C PRO A 118 4.40 -6.26 -3.84
N VAL A 119 4.76 -7.51 -3.52
CA VAL A 119 5.53 -7.86 -2.31
C VAL A 119 6.63 -8.86 -2.66
N GLY A 120 7.54 -9.08 -1.69
CA GLY A 120 8.62 -10.05 -1.82
C GLY A 120 9.99 -9.39 -2.06
N GLU A 121 11.00 -10.21 -2.29
CA GLU A 121 12.40 -9.75 -2.39
C GLU A 121 12.64 -8.79 -3.56
N ALA A 122 11.89 -8.96 -4.66
CA ALA A 122 11.99 -8.08 -5.83
C ALA A 122 11.57 -6.62 -5.54
N THR A 123 10.91 -6.35 -4.41
CA THR A 123 10.49 -5.01 -4.01
C THR A 123 11.50 -4.29 -3.11
N LEU A 124 12.55 -5.01 -2.66
CA LEU A 124 13.56 -4.44 -1.78
C LEU A 124 14.40 -3.37 -2.50
N GLY A 125 14.58 -2.23 -1.85
CA GLY A 125 15.33 -1.10 -2.40
C GLY A 125 14.61 -0.32 -3.50
N ARG A 126 13.32 -0.61 -3.77
CA ARG A 126 12.48 0.05 -4.76
C ARG A 126 11.54 1.06 -4.07
N ILE A 127 11.09 2.06 -4.82
CA ILE A 127 10.13 3.07 -4.35
C ILE A 127 8.84 2.94 -5.16
N PHE A 128 7.72 2.91 -4.43
CA PHE A 128 6.38 2.71 -5.01
C PHE A 128 5.43 3.83 -4.63
N ASN A 129 4.46 4.08 -5.49
CA ASN A 129 3.29 4.87 -5.13
C ASN A 129 2.28 4.03 -4.31
N VAL A 130 1.16 4.63 -3.91
CA VAL A 130 0.11 3.95 -3.11
C VAL A 130 -0.60 2.81 -3.84
N LEU A 131 -0.48 2.75 -5.16
CA LEU A 131 -1.05 1.67 -6.00
C LEU A 131 -0.06 0.54 -6.26
N GLY A 132 1.18 0.64 -5.73
CA GLY A 132 2.23 -0.35 -5.94
C GLY A 132 2.96 -0.22 -7.29
N GLU A 133 2.83 0.91 -7.97
CA GLU A 133 3.57 1.19 -9.19
C GLU A 133 4.95 1.80 -8.84
N PRO A 134 6.05 1.33 -9.46
CA PRO A 134 7.37 1.87 -9.18
C PRO A 134 7.50 3.31 -9.71
N VAL A 135 8.05 4.19 -8.87
CA VAL A 135 8.27 5.62 -9.18
C VAL A 135 9.75 6.02 -9.13
N ASP A 136 10.64 5.03 -9.01
CA ASP A 136 12.10 5.20 -8.89
C ASP A 136 12.84 5.18 -10.25
N GLU A 137 12.12 5.19 -11.37
CA GLU A 137 12.66 5.16 -12.74
C GLU A 137 13.53 3.92 -13.07
N GLN A 138 13.46 2.87 -12.23
CA GLN A 138 14.22 1.64 -12.43
C GLN A 138 13.45 0.55 -13.20
N GLY A 139 12.37 0.94 -13.85
CA GLY A 139 11.52 0.04 -14.63
C GLY A 139 10.57 -0.83 -13.77
N PRO A 140 9.78 -1.71 -14.41
CA PRO A 140 8.76 -2.52 -13.73
C PRO A 140 9.39 -3.53 -12.78
N VAL A 141 8.68 -3.84 -11.70
CA VAL A 141 9.07 -4.91 -10.77
C VAL A 141 8.50 -6.23 -11.25
N GLN A 142 9.38 -7.20 -11.47
CA GLN A 142 8.97 -8.55 -11.86
C GLN A 142 8.69 -9.40 -10.63
N THR A 143 7.45 -9.42 -10.18
CA THR A 143 6.98 -10.30 -9.12
C THR A 143 5.56 -10.76 -9.42
N SER A 144 5.27 -12.02 -9.15
CA SER A 144 3.91 -12.56 -9.17
C SER A 144 3.22 -12.48 -7.81
N LEU A 145 3.96 -12.05 -6.77
CA LEU A 145 3.46 -11.97 -5.41
C LEU A 145 2.84 -10.60 -5.17
N THR A 146 1.56 -10.57 -4.84
CA THR A 146 0.84 -9.36 -4.43
C THR A 146 0.19 -9.57 -3.07
N SER A 147 -0.05 -8.48 -2.35
CA SER A 147 -0.76 -8.50 -1.06
C SER A 147 -1.73 -7.33 -1.00
N PRO A 148 -2.95 -7.54 -0.50
CA PRO A 148 -3.87 -6.44 -0.26
C PRO A 148 -3.29 -5.48 0.79
N ILE A 149 -3.57 -4.18 0.62
CA ILE A 149 -3.12 -3.15 1.58
C ILE A 149 -3.85 -3.26 2.92
N HIS A 150 -5.10 -3.75 2.92
CA HIS A 150 -5.84 -4.06 4.14
C HIS A 150 -5.57 -5.50 4.56
N ARG A 151 -4.96 -5.63 5.73
CA ARG A 151 -4.55 -6.91 6.27
C ARG A 151 -4.87 -7.00 7.76
N GLU A 152 -5.35 -8.13 8.18
CA GLU A 152 -5.55 -8.40 9.60
C GLU A 152 -4.21 -8.39 10.36
N ALA A 153 -4.26 -7.96 11.62
CA ALA A 153 -3.10 -8.03 12.50
C ALA A 153 -2.70 -9.50 12.76
N PRO A 154 -1.41 -9.79 12.94
CA PRO A 154 -0.96 -11.13 13.33
C PRO A 154 -1.65 -11.58 14.61
N LYS A 155 -2.00 -12.87 14.71
CA LYS A 155 -2.57 -13.44 15.93
C LYS A 155 -1.51 -13.43 17.04
N LEU A 156 -1.95 -13.38 18.30
CA LEU A 156 -1.04 -13.40 19.44
C LEU A 156 -0.12 -14.64 19.43
N THR A 157 -0.63 -15.77 18.95
CA THR A 157 0.12 -17.03 18.80
C THR A 157 1.28 -16.94 17.82
N ASP A 158 1.21 -16.01 16.87
CA ASP A 158 2.22 -15.82 15.81
C ASP A 158 3.28 -14.78 16.21
N LEU A 159 3.09 -14.14 17.37
CA LEU A 159 3.99 -13.12 17.88
C LEU A 159 5.14 -13.75 18.68
N GLU A 160 6.34 -13.26 18.48
CA GLU A 160 7.48 -13.61 19.31
C GLU A 160 7.38 -12.88 20.66
N THR A 161 7.12 -13.62 21.73
CA THR A 161 6.90 -13.04 23.07
C THR A 161 8.19 -12.69 23.80
N LYS A 162 9.33 -13.29 23.40
CA LYS A 162 10.63 -13.00 24.03
C LYS A 162 11.18 -11.67 23.50
N PRO A 163 11.52 -10.73 24.39
CA PRO A 163 12.12 -9.47 23.96
C PRO A 163 13.52 -9.72 23.39
N LYS A 164 13.78 -9.21 22.20
CA LYS A 164 15.10 -9.19 21.57
C LYS A 164 15.53 -7.74 21.34
N VAL A 165 16.80 -7.45 21.54
CA VAL A 165 17.37 -6.15 21.25
C VAL A 165 17.57 -6.01 19.73
N PHE A 166 17.23 -4.86 19.21
CA PHE A 166 17.54 -4.45 17.84
C PHE A 166 18.87 -3.69 17.84
N GLU A 167 19.92 -4.35 17.41
CA GLU A 167 21.25 -3.77 17.34
C GLU A 167 21.33 -2.71 16.24
N THR A 168 21.54 -1.45 16.63
CA THR A 168 21.63 -0.31 15.70
C THR A 168 23.05 -0.08 15.19
N GLY A 169 24.06 -0.56 15.92
CA GLY A 169 25.48 -0.27 15.71
C GLY A 169 25.90 1.10 16.28
N ILE A 170 24.98 1.85 16.88
CA ILE A 170 25.27 3.13 17.55
C ILE A 170 25.47 2.83 19.04
N LYS A 171 26.71 2.93 19.51
CA LYS A 171 27.11 2.52 20.87
C LYS A 171 26.25 3.14 21.97
N VAL A 172 25.95 4.44 21.88
CA VAL A 172 25.16 5.14 22.90
C VAL A 172 23.73 4.61 22.95
N ILE A 173 23.13 4.28 21.82
CA ILE A 173 21.77 3.72 21.77
C ILE A 173 21.80 2.29 22.33
N ASP A 174 22.67 1.46 21.81
CA ASP A 174 22.69 0.03 22.14
C ASP A 174 23.04 -0.23 23.63
N LEU A 175 23.84 0.65 24.25
CA LEU A 175 24.23 0.54 25.65
C LEU A 175 23.27 1.23 26.62
N LEU A 176 22.80 2.43 26.30
CA LEU A 176 22.06 3.26 27.25
C LEU A 176 20.56 3.25 27.05
N ALA A 177 20.09 3.07 25.81
CA ALA A 177 18.68 3.06 25.47
C ALA A 177 18.37 2.03 24.36
N PRO A 178 18.64 0.73 24.59
CA PRO A 178 18.50 -0.29 23.55
C PRO A 178 17.09 -0.38 23.00
N TYR A 179 16.97 -0.50 21.71
CA TYR A 179 15.69 -0.67 21.03
C TYR A 179 15.24 -2.12 21.06
N ARG A 180 13.97 -2.33 21.35
CA ARG A 180 13.37 -3.65 21.25
C ARG A 180 13.00 -3.96 19.81
N GLN A 181 13.37 -5.13 19.31
CA GLN A 181 12.93 -5.63 18.01
C GLN A 181 11.41 -5.75 17.97
N GLY A 182 10.76 -5.14 16.97
CA GLY A 182 9.29 -5.06 16.87
C GLY A 182 8.65 -4.05 17.84
N GLY A 183 9.44 -3.27 18.58
CA GLY A 183 8.96 -2.18 19.43
C GLY A 183 8.60 -0.92 18.64
N LYS A 184 7.93 0.00 19.32
CA LYS A 184 7.65 1.36 18.81
C LYS A 184 8.61 2.32 19.51
N VAL A 185 9.38 3.07 18.73
CA VAL A 185 10.36 4.04 19.24
C VAL A 185 10.04 5.42 18.68
N GLY A 186 9.95 6.41 19.56
CA GLY A 186 9.78 7.82 19.19
C GLY A 186 11.10 8.55 19.26
N LEU A 187 11.49 9.24 18.19
CA LEU A 187 12.65 10.12 18.14
C LEU A 187 12.17 11.55 17.97
N PHE A 188 12.45 12.37 18.97
CA PHE A 188 11.99 13.75 19.04
C PHE A 188 13.17 14.71 18.95
N GLY A 189 12.98 15.83 18.25
CA GLY A 189 13.98 16.87 18.13
C GLY A 189 13.42 18.12 17.48
N GLY A 190 14.09 19.25 17.66
CA GLY A 190 13.74 20.51 17.02
C GLY A 190 13.90 20.49 15.50
N ALA A 191 13.44 21.53 14.83
CA ALA A 191 13.67 21.71 13.41
C ALA A 191 15.18 21.85 13.09
N GLY A 192 15.64 21.20 12.03
CA GLY A 192 17.02 21.33 11.55
C GLY A 192 18.11 20.60 12.35
N VAL A 193 17.76 19.75 13.32
CA VAL A 193 18.73 19.01 14.15
C VAL A 193 19.08 17.62 13.63
N GLY A 194 18.71 17.30 12.38
CA GLY A 194 19.12 16.04 11.70
C GLY A 194 18.32 14.80 12.08
N LYS A 195 17.02 14.96 12.31
CA LYS A 195 16.10 13.83 12.54
C LYS A 195 16.02 12.90 11.33
#